data_c931aeb45a541bd1c71aecc66fe37d8e
#
_entry.id   c931aeb45a541bd1c71aecc66fe37d8e
#
_cell.length_a   1.000
_cell.length_b   1.000
_cell.length_c   1.000
_cell.angle_alpha   90.00
_cell.angle_beta   90.00
_cell.angle_gamma   90.00
#
_symmetry.space_group_name_H-M   'P 1'
#
loop_
_entity.id
_entity.type
_entity.pdbx_description
1 polymer ?
#
loop_
_entity_poly.entity_id
_entity_poly.type
_entity_poly.pdbx_seq_one_letter_code
_entity_poly.pdbx_strand_id
1 'polypeptide(L)' 'MTNEELIEELYHKAHVKGFFHELHDRVKEVKQNGIKECEHRLVQKAYSELKKIKLAQPIAQN' A
#
# COMPACT_ATOMS: atom_id res chain seq x y z
N MET A 1 -13.18 -4.61 13.45
CA MET A 1 -11.82 -4.14 13.13
C MET A 1 -11.81 -2.63 13.01
N THR A 2 -10.90 -1.98 13.70
CA THR A 2 -10.82 -0.53 13.62
C THR A 2 -10.00 -0.13 12.41
N ASN A 3 -10.10 1.14 12.04
CA ASN A 3 -9.33 1.64 10.91
C ASN A 3 -7.84 1.52 11.15
N GLU A 4 -7.43 1.75 12.39
CA GLU A 4 -6.01 1.63 12.72
C GLU A 4 -5.52 0.20 12.58
N GLU A 5 -6.32 -0.74 13.01
CA GLU A 5 -5.96 -2.14 12.88
C GLU A 5 -5.86 -2.55 11.42
N LEU A 6 -6.76 -2.04 10.60
CA LEU A 6 -6.72 -2.32 9.17
C LEU A 6 -5.45 -1.79 8.55
N ILE A 7 -5.07 -0.56 8.91
CA ILE A 7 -3.85 0.06 8.39
C ILE A 7 -2.63 -0.75 8.80
N GLU A 8 -2.57 -1.13 10.07
CA GLU A 8 -1.44 -1.91 10.56
C GLU A 8 -1.35 -3.25 9.85
N GLU A 9 -2.49 -3.88 9.64
CA GLU A 9 -2.50 -5.16 8.97
C GLU A 9 -1.99 -5.05 7.53
N LEU A 10 -2.41 -4.01 6.83
CA LEU A 10 -1.97 -3.80 5.46
C LEU A 10 -0.47 -3.54 5.39
N TYR A 11 0.05 -2.73 6.30
CA TYR A 11 1.48 -2.48 6.35
C TYR A 11 2.25 -3.76 6.70
N HIS A 12 1.71 -4.54 7.60
CA HIS A 12 2.35 -5.80 7.95
C HIS A 12 2.41 -6.74 6.74
N LYS A 13 1.31 -6.85 6.01
CA LYS A 13 1.27 -7.67 4.81
C LYS A 13 2.25 -7.18 3.78
N ALA A 14 2.35 -5.87 3.62
CA ALA A 14 3.30 -5.29 2.68
C ALA A 14 4.73 -5.59 3.10
N HIS A 15 4.99 -5.55 4.39
CA HIS A 15 6.32 -5.87 4.90
C HIS A 15 6.69 -7.31 4.57
N VAL A 16 5.76 -8.22 4.80
CA VAL A 16 6.00 -9.63 4.53
C VAL A 16 6.25 -9.86 3.04
N LYS A 17 5.53 -9.13 2.20
CA LYS A 17 5.69 -9.27 0.76
C LYS A 17 6.84 -8.48 0.18
N GLY A 18 7.48 -7.65 1.00
CA GLY A 18 8.67 -6.93 0.57
C GLY A 18 8.44 -5.58 -0.09
N PHE A 19 7.25 -5.02 0.00
CA PHE A 19 7.02 -3.69 -0.56
C PHE A 19 6.49 -2.69 0.47
N PHE A 20 6.92 -2.85 1.71
CA PHE A 20 6.51 -1.94 2.78
C PHE A 20 6.91 -0.50 2.49
N HIS A 21 8.15 -0.29 2.06
CA HIS A 21 8.62 1.06 1.76
C HIS A 21 7.85 1.69 0.62
N GLU A 22 7.60 0.91 -0.41
CA GLU A 22 6.84 1.40 -1.55
C GLU A 22 5.44 1.79 -1.15
N LEU A 23 4.81 0.99 -0.30
CA LEU A 23 3.47 1.30 0.18
C LEU A 23 3.47 2.58 0.99
N HIS A 24 4.43 2.73 1.89
CA HIS A 24 4.54 3.92 2.72
C HIS A 24 4.76 5.17 1.86
N ASP A 25 5.65 5.08 0.90
CA ASP A 25 5.94 6.19 0.01
C ASP A 25 4.73 6.58 -0.82
N ARG A 26 4.01 5.58 -1.30
CA ARG A 26 2.83 5.83 -2.11
C ARG A 26 1.76 6.56 -1.30
N VAL A 27 1.52 6.11 -0.08
CA VAL A 27 0.53 6.75 0.78
C VAL A 27 0.95 8.17 1.10
N LYS A 28 2.22 8.37 1.39
CA LYS A 28 2.74 9.70 1.70
C LYS A 28 2.58 10.63 0.50
N GLU A 29 2.87 10.14 -0.69
CA GLU A 29 2.76 10.94 -1.90
C GLU A 29 1.32 11.38 -2.14
N VAL A 30 0.38 10.47 -1.97
CA VAL A 30 -1.02 10.78 -2.15
C VAL A 30 -1.49 11.82 -1.14
N LYS A 31 -1.02 11.70 0.10
CA LYS A 31 -1.35 12.68 1.12
C LYS A 31 -0.81 14.05 0.77
N GLN A 32 0.40 14.11 0.24
CA GLN A 32 1.02 15.38 -0.13
C GLN A 32 0.30 16.05 -1.29
N ASN A 33 -0.36 15.26 -2.12
CA ASN A 33 -1.12 15.81 -3.24
C ASN A 33 -2.46 16.39 -2.82
N GLY A 34 -2.75 16.38 -1.52
CA GLY A 34 -3.95 17.02 -1.03
C GLY A 34 -5.22 16.21 -1.14
N ILE A 35 -5.09 14.93 -1.37
CA ILE A 35 -6.26 14.08 -1.46
C ILE A 35 -6.80 13.86 -0.06
N LYS A 36 -8.07 14.20 0.13
CA LYS A 36 -8.68 14.13 1.45
C LYS A 36 -9.49 12.86 1.61
N GLU A 37 -8.85 11.75 1.58
CA GLU A 37 -9.51 10.51 1.85
C GLU A 37 -9.08 9.97 3.22
N CYS A 38 -9.89 9.09 3.78
CA CYS A 38 -9.52 8.46 5.03
C CYS A 38 -8.24 7.66 4.83
N GLU A 39 -7.39 7.69 5.83
CA GLU A 39 -6.10 7.03 5.72
C GLU A 39 -6.22 5.54 5.39
N HIS A 40 -7.17 4.86 6.02
CA HIS A 40 -7.31 3.43 5.76
C HIS A 40 -7.67 3.16 4.30
N ARG A 41 -8.41 4.06 3.68
CA ARG A 41 -8.75 3.91 2.27
C ARG A 41 -7.55 4.16 1.38
N LEU A 42 -6.75 5.16 1.72
CA LEU A 42 -5.53 5.44 0.97
C LEU A 42 -4.59 4.24 1.02
N VAL A 43 -4.42 3.69 2.20
CA VAL A 43 -3.54 2.54 2.36
C VAL A 43 -4.08 1.33 1.59
N GLN A 44 -5.38 1.12 1.63
CA GLN A 44 -5.99 0.02 0.88
C GLN A 44 -5.77 0.17 -0.61
N LYS A 45 -6.00 1.36 -1.13
CA LYS A 45 -5.81 1.60 -2.55
C LYS A 45 -4.36 1.41 -2.96
N ALA A 46 -3.45 1.98 -2.18
CA ALA A 46 -2.03 1.86 -2.47
C ALA A 46 -1.60 0.41 -2.43
N TYR A 47 -2.04 -0.31 -1.42
CA TYR A 47 -1.71 -1.72 -1.30
C TYR A 47 -2.22 -2.51 -2.50
N SER A 48 -3.46 -2.26 -2.88
CA SER A 48 -4.07 -2.96 -4.01
C SER A 48 -3.32 -2.68 -5.30
N GLU A 49 -2.94 -1.44 -5.53
CA GLU A 49 -2.19 -1.07 -6.72
C GLU A 49 -0.83 -1.73 -6.76
N LEU A 50 -0.12 -1.68 -5.65
CA LEU A 50 1.20 -2.29 -5.59
C LEU A 50 1.12 -3.80 -5.74
N LYS A 51 0.11 -4.39 -5.13
CA LYS A 51 -0.10 -5.82 -5.25
C LYS A 51 -0.31 -6.21 -6.71
N LYS A 52 -1.12 -5.44 -7.43
CA LYS A 52 -1.35 -5.71 -8.84
C LYS A 52 -0.08 -5.59 -9.63
N ILE A 53 0.67 -4.52 -9.41
CA ILE A 53 1.92 -4.30 -10.12
C ILE A 53 2.90 -5.42 -9.85
N LYS A 54 3.07 -5.77 -8.59
CA LYS A 54 4.05 -6.79 -8.24
C LYS A 54 3.65 -8.18 -8.74
N LEU A 55 2.36 -8.47 -8.70
CA LEU A 55 1.91 -9.78 -9.14
C LEU A 55 1.80 -9.88 -10.66
N ALA A 56 1.52 -8.76 -11.30
CA ALA A 56 1.42 -8.76 -12.74
C ALA A 56 2.76 -8.71 -13.43
N GLN A 57 3.79 -8.29 -12.71
CA GLN A 57 5.10 -8.24 -13.27
C GLN A 57 5.58 -9.63 -13.44
N PRO A 58 5.87 -10.04 -14.57
CA PRO A 58 6.27 -11.34 -14.79
C PRO A 58 7.59 -11.45 -14.30
N ILE A 59 7.93 -12.23 -13.91
CA ILE A 59 9.06 -12.42 -13.53
C ILE A 59 10.08 -12.28 -14.21
N ALA A 60 9.82 -12.00 -15.03
CA ALA A 60 10.73 -11.61 -15.78
C ALA A 60 11.78 -11.28 -15.10
N GLN A 61 11.68 -11.22 -14.39
CA GLN A 61 12.61 -10.84 -13.88
C GLN A 61 13.31 -11.68 -13.50
N ASN A 62 13.38 -12.24 -13.70
CA ASN A 62 14.17 -12.84 -13.39
C ASN A 62 14.60 -13.20 -13.71
#